data_8e49125a7812045f3b34e2acc658b4da
#
_entry.id   8e49125a7812045f3b34e2acc658b4da
#
_cell.length_a   1.000
_cell.length_b   1.000
_cell.length_c   1.000
_cell.angle_alpha   90.00
_cell.angle_beta   90.00
_cell.angle_gamma   90.00
#
_symmetry.space_group_name_H-M   'P 1'
#
loop_
_entity.id
_entity.type
_entity.pdbx_description
1 polymer ?
#
loop_
_entity_poly.entity_id
_entity_poly.type
_entity_poly.pdbx_seq_one_letter_code
_entity_poly.pdbx_strand_id
1 'polypeptide(L)'
;MKLLFVAEHFPPEIGGVASSAARISQAISRLGHSVDVFVLARDLPSGAAESTLLSPTVALHRMGMARNLDFTLQQSLIFLEWLHNQRRFDAIWGHYIAHAGFLATWFGVHQRIPVTLAARGNDIDRELFPPGDFGRLEWCLRKCQRIVAVSRVLASKIETLVDREAIVLPNSVDAERFSPGPRDETLRSQLGIEASDAVLGFSGELRAKKGLPFLVQALRETHQRQPTRLLLIGEVRQQDRGEYERATADPAIKERIILTGHIADADLVAQHMRQVDAMLFPSLWEGMPNSLLEAMACGVPVIASDAGAIPEVLTDRVSGLVVPRTHLHQMAQRVDELFSMPGDTRVGLSEAARNVVLREHSPSVELTRLKAILEALPESVRS
;
A
#
# COMPACT_ATOMS: atom_id res chain seq x y z
N MET A 1 17.02 -10.11 18.39
CA MET A 1 15.83 -10.96 18.59
C MET A 1 15.60 -11.83 17.37
N LYS A 2 14.99 -12.99 17.56
CA LYS A 2 14.45 -13.84 16.49
C LYS A 2 12.95 -13.56 16.37
N LEU A 3 12.51 -13.03 15.27
CA LEU A 3 11.15 -12.54 15.07
C LEU A 3 10.42 -13.39 14.03
N LEU A 4 9.24 -13.88 14.40
CA LEU A 4 8.30 -14.47 13.45
C LEU A 4 7.45 -13.35 12.84
N PHE A 5 7.48 -13.21 11.50
CA PHE A 5 6.70 -12.24 10.75
C PHE A 5 5.62 -12.95 9.96
N VAL A 6 4.37 -12.87 10.41
CA VAL A 6 3.23 -13.52 9.74
C VAL A 6 2.56 -12.50 8.83
N ALA A 7 2.60 -12.74 7.52
CA ALA A 7 2.07 -11.82 6.51
C ALA A 7 0.84 -12.41 5.79
N GLU A 8 -0.16 -11.57 5.52
CA GLU A 8 -1.30 -11.94 4.66
C GLU A 8 -0.89 -12.06 3.20
N HIS A 9 0.00 -11.14 2.76
CA HIS A 9 0.55 -11.07 1.41
C HIS A 9 2.04 -10.77 1.47
N PHE A 10 2.80 -11.40 0.58
CA PHE A 10 4.25 -11.18 0.44
C PHE A 10 4.65 -11.40 -1.03
N PRO A 11 5.70 -10.74 -1.56
CA PRO A 11 6.18 -11.03 -2.91
C PRO A 11 6.42 -12.55 -3.16
N PRO A 12 6.07 -13.09 -4.34
CA PRO A 12 5.79 -12.38 -5.59
C PRO A 12 4.36 -11.85 -5.75
N GLU A 13 3.48 -11.95 -4.74
CA GLU A 13 2.15 -11.34 -4.83
C GLU A 13 2.25 -9.82 -5.00
N ILE A 14 1.41 -9.29 -5.91
CA ILE A 14 1.39 -7.87 -6.26
C ILE A 14 0.46 -7.11 -5.30
N GLY A 15 0.90 -5.94 -4.84
CA GLY A 15 0.07 -5.03 -4.05
C GLY A 15 0.79 -4.35 -2.90
N GLY A 16 0.21 -3.25 -2.41
CA GLY A 16 0.81 -2.41 -1.38
C GLY A 16 1.04 -3.12 -0.04
N VAL A 17 0.20 -4.12 0.30
CA VAL A 17 0.36 -4.93 1.52
C VAL A 17 1.59 -5.84 1.38
N ALA A 18 1.74 -6.53 0.23
CA ALA A 18 2.89 -7.39 -0.03
C ALA A 18 4.21 -6.59 -0.04
N SER A 19 4.22 -5.46 -0.74
CA SER A 19 5.39 -4.56 -0.79
C SER A 19 5.76 -4.04 0.60
N SER A 20 4.76 -3.65 1.42
CA SER A 20 5.02 -3.18 2.78
C SER A 20 5.50 -4.29 3.71
N ALA A 21 5.01 -5.53 3.55
CA ALA A 21 5.47 -6.69 4.30
C ALA A 21 6.96 -6.97 4.03
N ALA A 22 7.36 -6.99 2.76
CA ALA A 22 8.75 -7.17 2.38
C ALA A 22 9.65 -6.04 2.89
N ARG A 23 9.22 -4.78 2.74
CA ARG A 23 9.97 -3.61 3.21
C ARG A 23 10.16 -3.62 4.73
N ILE A 24 9.09 -3.85 5.50
CA ILE A 24 9.15 -3.86 6.97
C ILE A 24 9.97 -5.05 7.48
N SER A 25 9.82 -6.26 6.93
CA SER A 25 10.63 -7.42 7.33
C SER A 25 12.12 -7.19 7.09
N GLN A 26 12.49 -6.58 5.96
CA GLN A 26 13.86 -6.17 5.68
C GLN A 26 14.35 -5.04 6.62
N ALA A 27 13.49 -4.07 6.94
CA ALA A 27 13.82 -3.01 7.88
C ALA A 27 14.09 -3.55 9.29
N ILE A 28 13.29 -4.51 9.76
CA ILE A 28 13.53 -5.23 11.03
C ILE A 28 14.88 -5.96 10.99
N SER A 29 15.21 -6.60 9.88
CA SER A 29 16.50 -7.26 9.69
C SER A 29 17.68 -6.28 9.74
N ARG A 30 17.56 -5.10 9.11
CA ARG A 30 18.58 -4.03 9.17
C ARG A 30 18.80 -3.49 10.59
N LEU A 31 17.83 -3.63 11.48
CA LEU A 31 17.98 -3.34 12.91
C LEU A 31 18.73 -4.43 13.72
N GLY A 32 19.25 -5.45 13.02
CA GLY A 32 20.04 -6.53 13.63
C GLY A 32 19.21 -7.69 14.17
N HIS A 33 17.97 -7.86 13.71
CA HIS A 33 17.10 -8.96 14.10
C HIS A 33 17.06 -10.05 13.02
N SER A 34 16.92 -11.33 13.42
CA SER A 34 16.64 -12.42 12.51
C SER A 34 15.13 -12.51 12.29
N VAL A 35 14.68 -12.60 11.04
CA VAL A 35 13.26 -12.58 10.68
C VAL A 35 12.91 -13.85 9.90
N ASP A 36 11.98 -14.62 10.41
CA ASP A 36 11.36 -15.74 9.71
C ASP A 36 9.97 -15.24 9.24
N VAL A 37 9.80 -15.02 7.94
CA VAL A 37 8.54 -14.58 7.31
C VAL A 37 7.72 -15.81 7.00
N PHE A 38 6.48 -15.86 7.49
CA PHE A 38 5.50 -16.88 7.13
C PHE A 38 4.35 -16.27 6.35
N VAL A 39 3.97 -16.89 5.22
CA VAL A 39 2.87 -16.43 4.37
C VAL A 39 2.08 -17.60 3.81
N LEU A 40 0.76 -17.42 3.69
CA LEU A 40 -0.14 -18.33 3.00
C LEU A 40 -0.05 -18.09 1.48
N ALA A 41 0.33 -19.13 0.73
CA ALA A 41 0.56 -19.07 -0.72
C ALA A 41 -0.61 -19.71 -1.50
N ARG A 42 -1.11 -19.02 -2.51
CA ARG A 42 -2.21 -19.51 -3.35
C ARG A 42 -1.72 -20.30 -4.57
N ASP A 43 -0.48 -20.15 -4.92
CA ASP A 43 0.20 -20.78 -6.06
C ASP A 43 0.86 -22.13 -5.70
N LEU A 44 0.90 -22.47 -4.40
CA LEU A 44 1.39 -23.77 -3.96
C LEU A 44 0.24 -24.79 -3.77
N PRO A 45 0.51 -26.08 -3.97
CA PRO A 45 -0.44 -27.14 -3.61
C PRO A 45 -0.85 -27.06 -2.14
N SER A 46 -2.11 -27.39 -1.83
CA SER A 46 -2.65 -27.38 -0.47
C SER A 46 -1.76 -28.16 0.50
N GLY A 47 -1.31 -27.51 1.57
CA GLY A 47 -0.47 -28.08 2.61
C GLY A 47 1.01 -28.28 2.24
N ALA A 48 1.40 -28.00 0.98
CA ALA A 48 2.81 -27.97 0.62
C ALA A 48 3.48 -26.76 1.29
N ALA A 49 4.70 -26.96 1.78
CA ALA A 49 5.50 -25.87 2.37
C ALA A 49 6.87 -25.80 1.71
N GLU A 50 7.33 -24.58 1.46
CA GLU A 50 8.68 -24.30 0.97
C GLU A 50 9.34 -23.23 1.82
N SER A 51 10.66 -23.27 1.90
CA SER A 51 11.44 -22.28 2.64
C SER A 51 12.61 -21.82 1.80
N THR A 52 12.78 -20.51 1.71
CA THR A 52 13.85 -19.86 0.95
C THR A 52 14.54 -18.81 1.81
N LEU A 53 15.86 -18.75 1.74
CA LEU A 53 16.63 -17.71 2.40
C LEU A 53 16.70 -16.48 1.48
N LEU A 54 16.07 -15.37 1.88
CA LEU A 54 16.09 -14.11 1.13
C LEU A 54 17.36 -13.29 1.42
N SER A 55 17.89 -13.42 2.63
CA SER A 55 19.16 -12.82 3.06
C SER A 55 19.72 -13.64 4.24
N PRO A 56 20.96 -13.39 4.70
CA PRO A 56 21.50 -14.11 5.86
C PRO A 56 20.64 -14.05 7.14
N THR A 57 19.77 -13.06 7.23
CA THR A 57 18.93 -12.78 8.40
C THR A 57 17.43 -12.83 8.13
N VAL A 58 17.01 -13.08 6.88
CA VAL A 58 15.59 -13.16 6.50
C VAL A 58 15.31 -14.46 5.78
N ALA A 59 14.51 -15.33 6.37
CA ALA A 59 13.98 -16.55 5.74
C ALA A 59 12.50 -16.35 5.38
N LEU A 60 12.07 -16.87 4.24
CA LEU A 60 10.68 -16.88 3.78
C LEU A 60 10.15 -18.31 3.79
N HIS A 61 9.06 -18.53 4.49
CA HIS A 61 8.33 -19.79 4.56
C HIS A 61 6.95 -19.59 3.93
N ARG A 62 6.65 -20.32 2.85
CA ARG A 62 5.41 -20.26 2.10
C ARG A 62 4.65 -21.57 2.30
N MET A 63 3.36 -21.49 2.63
CA MET A 63 2.51 -22.66 2.77
C MET A 63 1.29 -22.56 1.87
N GLY A 64 1.02 -23.62 1.09
CA GLY A 64 -0.11 -23.70 0.18
C GLY A 64 -1.44 -23.72 0.89
N MET A 65 -2.36 -22.84 0.51
CA MET A 65 -3.71 -22.75 1.06
C MET A 65 -4.58 -23.90 0.61
N ALA A 66 -5.33 -24.47 1.54
CA ALA A 66 -6.45 -25.38 1.22
C ALA A 66 -7.72 -24.59 0.87
N ARG A 67 -8.70 -25.25 0.24
CA ARG A 67 -10.02 -24.66 0.01
C ARG A 67 -10.75 -24.31 1.32
N ASN A 68 -10.53 -25.11 2.36
CA ASN A 68 -11.06 -24.88 3.70
C ASN A 68 -10.06 -24.05 4.49
N LEU A 69 -10.46 -22.86 4.92
CA LEU A 69 -9.62 -21.95 5.66
C LEU A 69 -9.22 -22.51 7.04
N ASP A 70 -10.15 -23.13 7.76
CA ASP A 70 -9.89 -23.65 9.10
C ASP A 70 -8.82 -24.75 9.04
N PHE A 71 -8.87 -25.60 8.00
CA PHE A 71 -7.83 -26.58 7.74
C PHE A 71 -6.48 -25.92 7.44
N THR A 72 -6.48 -24.86 6.63
CA THR A 72 -5.26 -24.09 6.35
C THR A 72 -4.67 -23.50 7.63
N LEU A 73 -5.49 -22.92 8.50
CA LEU A 73 -5.03 -22.36 9.77
C LEU A 73 -4.47 -23.43 10.69
N GLN A 74 -5.10 -24.62 10.78
CA GLN A 74 -4.58 -25.75 11.56
C GLN A 74 -3.20 -26.19 11.06
N GLN A 75 -3.05 -26.39 9.75
CA GLN A 75 -1.76 -26.79 9.17
C GLN A 75 -0.70 -25.72 9.41
N SER A 76 -1.07 -24.45 9.32
CA SER A 76 -0.17 -23.33 9.61
C SER A 76 0.31 -23.34 11.05
N LEU A 77 -0.57 -23.60 12.00
CA LEU A 77 -0.20 -23.70 13.43
C LEU A 77 0.79 -24.82 13.69
N ILE A 78 0.56 -26.01 13.12
CA ILE A 78 1.47 -27.16 13.23
C ILE A 78 2.86 -26.78 12.67
N PHE A 79 2.89 -26.10 11.51
CA PHE A 79 4.13 -25.65 10.90
C PHE A 79 4.85 -24.60 11.76
N LEU A 80 4.13 -23.62 12.28
CA LEU A 80 4.69 -22.58 13.15
C LEU A 80 5.21 -23.14 14.48
N GLU A 81 4.56 -24.15 15.07
CA GLU A 81 5.04 -24.87 16.25
C GLU A 81 6.36 -25.60 15.95
N TRP A 82 6.39 -26.34 14.83
CA TRP A 82 7.62 -26.99 14.37
C TRP A 82 8.75 -25.97 14.16
N LEU A 83 8.48 -24.86 13.50
CA LEU A 83 9.46 -23.80 13.25
C LEU A 83 9.92 -23.15 14.55
N HIS A 84 9.00 -22.84 15.47
CA HIS A 84 9.33 -22.27 16.77
C HIS A 84 10.22 -23.19 17.61
N ASN A 85 9.98 -24.49 17.59
CA ASN A 85 10.83 -25.47 18.31
C ASN A 85 12.29 -25.43 17.84
N GLN A 86 12.54 -25.09 16.58
CA GLN A 86 13.88 -24.96 16.02
C GLN A 86 14.47 -23.56 16.22
N ARG A 87 13.68 -22.52 16.02
CA ARG A 87 14.14 -21.13 15.99
C ARG A 87 14.07 -20.44 17.33
N ARG A 88 13.07 -20.75 18.17
CA ARG A 88 12.80 -20.08 19.45
C ARG A 88 12.58 -18.58 19.25
N PHE A 89 11.40 -18.21 18.73
CA PHE A 89 11.04 -16.81 18.49
C PHE A 89 10.88 -16.04 19.79
N ASP A 90 11.41 -14.82 19.81
CA ASP A 90 11.31 -13.88 20.93
C ASP A 90 10.07 -12.97 20.81
N ALA A 91 9.60 -12.70 19.57
CA ALA A 91 8.46 -11.84 19.28
C ALA A 91 7.78 -12.23 17.97
N ILE A 92 6.52 -11.82 17.82
CA ILE A 92 5.72 -12.05 16.61
C ILE A 92 5.24 -10.71 16.07
N TRP A 93 5.32 -10.54 14.74
CA TRP A 93 4.75 -9.45 13.99
C TRP A 93 3.68 -9.98 13.03
N GLY A 94 2.41 -9.65 13.26
CA GLY A 94 1.33 -9.95 12.34
C GLY A 94 1.09 -8.76 11.40
N HIS A 95 1.28 -8.95 10.11
CA HIS A 95 1.15 -7.91 9.09
C HIS A 95 -0.15 -8.07 8.30
N TYR A 96 -1.08 -7.15 8.49
CA TYR A 96 -2.48 -7.19 8.08
C TYR A 96 -3.34 -8.07 9.01
N ILE A 97 -4.40 -7.47 9.60
CA ILE A 97 -5.18 -8.12 10.66
C ILE A 97 -6.40 -8.87 10.06
N ALA A 98 -6.12 -9.85 9.21
CA ALA A 98 -7.09 -10.82 8.74
C ALA A 98 -6.64 -12.22 9.19
N HIS A 99 -6.42 -13.15 8.27
CA HIS A 99 -5.98 -14.51 8.61
C HIS A 99 -4.58 -14.52 9.22
N ALA A 100 -3.66 -13.72 8.68
CA ALA A 100 -2.29 -13.61 9.20
C ALA A 100 -2.27 -13.02 10.61
N GLY A 101 -3.03 -11.96 10.87
CA GLY A 101 -3.13 -11.38 12.21
C GLY A 101 -3.78 -12.31 13.22
N PHE A 102 -4.81 -13.06 12.81
CA PHE A 102 -5.44 -14.08 13.65
C PHE A 102 -4.44 -15.21 13.99
N LEU A 103 -3.77 -15.75 12.98
CA LEU A 103 -2.76 -16.80 13.16
C LEU A 103 -1.62 -16.35 14.07
N ALA A 104 -1.09 -15.14 13.84
CA ALA A 104 -0.04 -14.54 14.67
C ALA A 104 -0.48 -14.39 16.13
N THR A 105 -1.69 -13.88 16.36
CA THR A 105 -2.22 -13.66 17.71
C THR A 105 -2.50 -14.97 18.42
N TRP A 106 -3.14 -15.91 17.75
CA TRP A 106 -3.48 -17.22 18.32
C TRP A 106 -2.20 -17.95 18.71
N PHE A 107 -1.23 -18.00 17.80
CA PHE A 107 0.05 -18.65 18.05
C PHE A 107 0.81 -17.97 19.20
N GLY A 108 0.86 -16.64 19.22
CA GLY A 108 1.53 -15.88 20.27
C GLY A 108 0.91 -16.09 21.65
N VAL A 109 -0.42 -16.09 21.75
CA VAL A 109 -1.14 -16.38 23.00
C VAL A 109 -0.85 -17.80 23.49
N HIS A 110 -0.86 -18.78 22.59
CA HIS A 110 -0.61 -20.17 22.93
C HIS A 110 0.83 -20.42 23.37
N GLN A 111 1.81 -19.82 22.69
CA GLN A 111 3.23 -19.98 23.00
C GLN A 111 3.75 -18.94 24.01
N ARG A 112 2.91 -18.02 24.50
CA ARG A 112 3.27 -16.91 25.39
C ARG A 112 4.35 -15.99 24.81
N ILE A 113 4.31 -15.76 23.51
CA ILE A 113 5.21 -14.87 22.77
C ILE A 113 4.50 -13.53 22.54
N PRO A 114 5.14 -12.37 22.81
CA PRO A 114 4.53 -11.07 22.58
C PRO A 114 4.24 -10.84 21.09
N VAL A 115 3.02 -10.33 20.80
CA VAL A 115 2.52 -10.09 19.46
C VAL A 115 2.34 -8.60 19.21
N THR A 116 2.90 -8.12 18.11
CA THR A 116 2.58 -6.83 17.51
C THR A 116 1.71 -7.05 16.28
N LEU A 117 0.56 -6.41 16.19
CA LEU A 117 -0.30 -6.44 15.00
C LEU A 117 -0.23 -5.13 14.24
N ALA A 118 -0.02 -5.22 12.93
CA ALA A 118 0.05 -4.07 12.04
C ALA A 118 -1.17 -3.99 11.12
N ALA A 119 -2.06 -3.05 11.42
CA ALA A 119 -3.22 -2.69 10.61
C ALA A 119 -2.78 -1.84 9.40
N ARG A 120 -3.26 -2.22 8.20
CA ARG A 120 -2.82 -1.62 6.94
C ARG A 120 -3.93 -0.92 6.14
N GLY A 121 -5.17 -0.96 6.61
CA GLY A 121 -6.33 -0.28 6.03
C GLY A 121 -7.56 -1.15 5.93
N ASN A 122 -7.74 -1.87 4.81
CA ASN A 122 -8.94 -2.68 4.57
C ASN A 122 -9.14 -3.82 5.58
N ASP A 123 -8.11 -4.24 6.26
CA ASP A 123 -8.16 -5.21 7.35
C ASP A 123 -8.98 -4.74 8.56
N ILE A 124 -9.13 -3.44 8.74
CA ILE A 124 -10.06 -2.88 9.73
C ILE A 124 -11.42 -2.59 9.08
N ASP A 125 -11.43 -1.90 7.92
CA ASP A 125 -12.68 -1.44 7.31
C ASP A 125 -13.54 -2.58 6.74
N ARG A 126 -12.90 -3.64 6.21
CA ARG A 126 -13.59 -4.76 5.57
C ARG A 126 -14.02 -5.83 6.57
N GLU A 127 -13.20 -6.12 7.57
CA GLU A 127 -13.43 -7.17 8.55
C GLU A 127 -14.50 -6.79 9.60
N LEU A 128 -15.11 -5.61 9.49
CA LEU A 128 -16.31 -5.26 10.26
C LEU A 128 -17.52 -6.11 9.85
N PHE A 129 -17.51 -6.72 8.68
CA PHE A 129 -18.60 -7.53 8.12
C PHE A 129 -18.01 -8.76 7.41
N PRO A 130 -18.49 -9.95 7.59
CA PRO A 130 -19.58 -10.44 8.48
C PRO A 130 -19.19 -10.53 9.96
N PRO A 131 -20.16 -10.76 10.86
CA PRO A 131 -19.93 -10.74 12.34
C PRO A 131 -18.85 -11.69 12.85
N GLY A 132 -18.61 -12.84 12.17
CA GLY A 132 -17.56 -13.77 12.55
C GLY A 132 -16.16 -13.21 12.33
N ASP A 133 -15.96 -12.44 11.27
CA ASP A 133 -14.69 -11.79 10.98
C ASP A 133 -14.45 -10.64 11.94
N PHE A 134 -15.50 -9.88 12.28
CA PHE A 134 -15.44 -8.87 13.33
C PHE A 134 -15.04 -9.45 14.69
N GLY A 135 -15.61 -10.59 15.08
CA GLY A 135 -15.24 -11.24 16.35
C GLY A 135 -13.76 -11.67 16.38
N ARG A 136 -13.22 -12.16 15.26
CA ARG A 136 -11.79 -12.48 15.14
C ARG A 136 -10.93 -11.21 15.23
N LEU A 137 -11.30 -10.16 14.51
CA LEU A 137 -10.62 -8.85 14.52
C LEU A 137 -10.57 -8.29 15.95
N GLU A 138 -11.72 -8.18 16.61
CA GLU A 138 -11.81 -7.68 17.98
C GLU A 138 -10.96 -8.49 18.95
N TRP A 139 -11.05 -9.83 18.87
CA TRP A 139 -10.25 -10.72 19.70
C TRP A 139 -8.74 -10.50 19.48
N CYS A 140 -8.30 -10.40 18.24
CA CYS A 140 -6.90 -10.13 17.90
C CYS A 140 -6.42 -8.80 18.49
N LEU A 141 -7.18 -7.73 18.26
CA LEU A 141 -6.87 -6.40 18.76
C LEU A 141 -6.82 -6.34 20.29
N ARG A 142 -7.66 -7.10 21.00
CA ARG A 142 -7.65 -7.16 22.48
C ARG A 142 -6.53 -8.00 23.04
N LYS A 143 -6.10 -9.07 22.34
CA LYS A 143 -5.13 -10.05 22.85
C LYS A 143 -3.67 -9.73 22.52
N CYS A 144 -3.40 -9.02 21.41
CA CYS A 144 -2.03 -8.64 21.09
C CYS A 144 -1.44 -7.66 22.12
N GLN A 145 -0.13 -7.62 22.26
CA GLN A 145 0.56 -6.70 23.18
C GLN A 145 0.61 -5.30 22.60
N ARG A 146 0.77 -5.17 21.27
CA ARG A 146 0.85 -3.88 20.58
C ARG A 146 0.03 -3.87 19.31
N ILE A 147 -0.51 -2.70 19.01
CA ILE A 147 -1.19 -2.42 17.76
C ILE A 147 -0.43 -1.31 17.06
N VAL A 148 -0.17 -1.51 15.78
CA VAL A 148 0.44 -0.54 14.88
C VAL A 148 -0.55 -0.25 13.77
N ALA A 149 -0.76 1.03 13.45
CA ALA A 149 -1.65 1.45 12.38
C ALA A 149 -0.89 2.25 11.32
N VAL A 150 -1.24 2.10 10.04
CA VAL A 150 -0.58 2.81 8.94
C VAL A 150 -0.91 4.30 8.91
N SER A 151 -1.93 4.75 9.66
CA SER A 151 -2.39 6.14 9.68
C SER A 151 -3.07 6.48 11.00
N ARG A 152 -3.19 7.79 11.28
CA ARG A 152 -3.94 8.31 12.45
C ARG A 152 -5.43 7.99 12.35
N VAL A 153 -6.00 8.10 11.16
CA VAL A 153 -7.40 7.73 10.91
C VAL A 153 -7.64 6.28 11.29
N LEU A 154 -6.74 5.38 10.91
CA LEU A 154 -6.88 3.97 11.24
C LEU A 154 -6.65 3.70 12.74
N ALA A 155 -5.70 4.40 13.36
CA ALA A 155 -5.46 4.32 14.81
C ALA A 155 -6.70 4.75 15.60
N SER A 156 -7.33 5.87 15.23
CA SER A 156 -8.57 6.34 15.88
C SER A 156 -9.76 5.37 15.71
N LYS A 157 -9.87 4.70 14.55
CA LYS A 157 -10.87 3.64 14.36
C LYS A 157 -10.63 2.47 15.30
N ILE A 158 -9.39 2.02 15.45
CA ILE A 158 -9.02 0.93 16.35
C ILE A 158 -9.34 1.30 17.81
N GLU A 159 -8.99 2.51 18.20
CA GLU A 159 -9.32 3.04 19.54
C GLU A 159 -10.84 3.02 19.79
N THR A 160 -11.62 3.46 18.82
CA THR A 160 -13.10 3.40 18.89
C THR A 160 -13.64 1.97 19.02
N LEU A 161 -13.00 1.00 18.33
CA LEU A 161 -13.48 -0.38 18.29
C LEU A 161 -13.18 -1.16 19.58
N VAL A 162 -12.01 -0.95 20.17
CA VAL A 162 -11.51 -1.82 21.26
C VAL A 162 -10.98 -1.07 22.48
N ASP A 163 -11.07 0.25 22.51
CA ASP A 163 -10.55 1.12 23.57
C ASP A 163 -9.06 0.86 23.85
N ARG A 164 -8.26 0.81 22.75
CA ARG A 164 -6.81 0.61 22.79
C ARG A 164 -6.11 1.53 21.83
N GLU A 165 -5.03 2.16 22.28
CA GLU A 165 -4.16 2.97 21.44
C GLU A 165 -3.42 2.12 20.41
N ALA A 166 -3.25 2.67 19.20
CA ALA A 166 -2.41 2.12 18.15
C ALA A 166 -1.28 3.10 17.82
N ILE A 167 -0.07 2.57 17.73
CA ILE A 167 1.13 3.33 17.34
C ILE A 167 1.08 3.58 15.83
N VAL A 168 1.24 4.82 15.40
CA VAL A 168 1.23 5.15 13.97
C VAL A 168 2.59 4.88 13.33
N LEU A 169 2.62 3.94 12.39
CA LEU A 169 3.76 3.62 11.53
C LEU A 169 3.35 3.80 10.05
N PRO A 170 3.49 5.00 9.49
CA PRO A 170 3.12 5.28 8.11
C PRO A 170 3.97 4.49 7.12
N ASN A 171 3.48 4.38 5.87
CA ASN A 171 4.30 3.89 4.78
C ASN A 171 5.47 4.83 4.51
N SER A 172 6.57 4.26 4.04
CA SER A 172 7.71 5.00 3.53
C SER A 172 7.93 4.73 2.04
N VAL A 173 8.60 5.65 1.37
CA VAL A 173 9.01 5.54 -0.03
C VAL A 173 10.49 5.87 -0.16
N ASP A 174 11.17 5.16 -1.04
CA ASP A 174 12.55 5.44 -1.44
C ASP A 174 12.59 6.70 -2.32
N ALA A 175 12.84 7.86 -1.70
CA ALA A 175 12.83 9.16 -2.36
C ALA A 175 14.13 9.46 -3.16
N GLU A 176 15.11 8.56 -3.15
CA GLU A 176 16.25 8.58 -4.07
C GLU A 176 15.85 7.99 -5.41
N ARG A 177 15.17 6.86 -5.38
CA ARG A 177 14.59 6.18 -6.55
C ARG A 177 13.43 6.98 -7.15
N PHE A 178 12.41 7.27 -6.33
CA PHE A 178 11.30 8.14 -6.71
C PHE A 178 11.71 9.61 -6.49
N SER A 179 12.37 10.18 -7.47
CA SER A 179 12.90 11.56 -7.40
C SER A 179 12.51 12.36 -8.64
N PRO A 180 12.47 13.68 -8.55
CA PRO A 180 12.31 14.53 -9.71
C PRO A 180 13.39 14.24 -10.75
N GLY A 181 13.03 14.38 -12.02
CA GLY A 181 13.95 14.18 -13.13
C GLY A 181 13.35 14.69 -14.43
N PRO A 182 14.16 14.77 -15.48
CA PRO A 182 13.68 15.19 -16.80
C PRO A 182 12.69 14.17 -17.35
N ARG A 183 11.86 14.61 -18.27
CA ARG A 183 11.04 13.73 -19.10
C ARG A 183 11.93 12.99 -20.07
N ASP A 184 11.60 11.73 -20.32
CA ASP A 184 12.28 10.87 -21.28
C ASP A 184 11.53 10.91 -22.63
N GLU A 185 12.07 11.63 -23.60
CA GLU A 185 11.44 11.78 -24.91
C GLU A 185 11.36 10.46 -25.68
N THR A 186 12.29 9.52 -25.44
CA THR A 186 12.24 8.19 -26.05
C THR A 186 11.05 7.40 -25.48
N LEU A 187 10.87 7.42 -24.17
CA LEU A 187 9.73 6.78 -23.51
C LEU A 187 8.41 7.43 -23.95
N ARG A 188 8.34 8.77 -24.05
CA ARG A 188 7.15 9.48 -24.54
C ARG A 188 6.78 9.04 -25.96
N SER A 189 7.77 8.94 -26.84
CA SER A 189 7.56 8.45 -28.20
C SER A 189 7.06 7.01 -28.24
N GLN A 190 7.65 6.11 -27.42
CA GLN A 190 7.21 4.71 -27.31
C GLN A 190 5.76 4.59 -26.81
N LEU A 191 5.36 5.47 -25.88
CA LEU A 191 4.01 5.55 -25.34
C LEU A 191 3.02 6.27 -26.28
N GLY A 192 3.48 6.80 -27.41
CA GLY A 192 2.66 7.57 -28.36
C GLY A 192 2.16 8.89 -27.79
N ILE A 193 2.91 9.50 -26.87
CA ILE A 193 2.60 10.81 -26.27
C ILE A 193 3.23 11.90 -27.13
N GLU A 194 2.39 12.76 -27.67
CA GLU A 194 2.83 13.89 -28.49
C GLU A 194 3.27 15.09 -27.61
N ALA A 195 4.07 15.97 -28.18
CA ALA A 195 4.55 17.16 -27.44
C ALA A 195 3.39 18.09 -27.00
N SER A 196 2.29 18.09 -27.74
CA SER A 196 1.08 18.88 -27.44
C SER A 196 0.14 18.21 -26.42
N ASP A 197 0.35 16.92 -26.12
CA ASP A 197 -0.53 16.20 -25.21
C ASP A 197 -0.26 16.61 -23.75
N ALA A 198 -1.30 17.02 -23.03
CA ALA A 198 -1.31 16.97 -21.58
C ALA A 198 -1.45 15.52 -21.12
N VAL A 199 -0.72 15.11 -20.11
CA VAL A 199 -0.72 13.72 -19.63
C VAL A 199 -1.24 13.67 -18.19
N LEU A 200 -2.42 13.09 -18.01
CA LEU A 200 -2.93 12.70 -16.71
C LEU A 200 -2.42 11.31 -16.38
N GLY A 201 -2.04 11.07 -15.12
CA GLY A 201 -1.49 9.79 -14.68
C GLY A 201 -2.28 9.14 -13.55
N PHE A 202 -2.23 7.84 -13.49
CA PHE A 202 -2.62 7.03 -12.34
C PHE A 202 -1.59 5.92 -12.15
N SER A 203 -1.28 5.56 -10.91
CA SER A 203 -0.38 4.44 -10.64
C SER A 203 -0.97 3.48 -9.61
N GLY A 204 -0.89 2.19 -9.93
CA GLY A 204 -1.34 1.07 -9.11
C GLY A 204 -2.27 0.10 -9.83
N GLU A 205 -2.70 -0.94 -9.13
CA GLU A 205 -3.70 -1.87 -9.64
C GLU A 205 -5.07 -1.18 -9.71
N LEU A 206 -5.64 -1.08 -10.93
CA LEU A 206 -6.97 -0.52 -11.14
C LEU A 206 -8.04 -1.45 -10.59
N ARG A 207 -8.75 -0.94 -9.59
CA ARG A 207 -9.88 -1.59 -8.92
C ARG A 207 -11.04 -0.60 -8.83
N ALA A 208 -12.27 -1.08 -8.67
CA ALA A 208 -13.44 -0.23 -8.48
C ALA A 208 -13.23 0.86 -7.42
N LYS A 209 -12.65 0.48 -6.27
CA LYS A 209 -12.36 1.41 -5.17
C LYS A 209 -11.36 2.53 -5.50
N LYS A 210 -10.59 2.39 -6.58
CA LYS A 210 -9.61 3.39 -7.04
C LYS A 210 -10.21 4.47 -7.93
N GLY A 211 -11.53 4.37 -8.20
CA GLY A 211 -12.27 5.42 -8.89
C GLY A 211 -12.02 5.50 -10.39
N LEU A 212 -11.86 4.35 -11.06
CA LEU A 212 -11.66 4.27 -12.51
C LEU A 212 -12.64 5.12 -13.33
N PRO A 213 -13.98 5.13 -13.05
CA PRO A 213 -14.90 5.97 -13.81
C PRO A 213 -14.55 7.47 -13.75
N PHE A 214 -14.05 7.95 -12.61
CA PHE A 214 -13.67 9.35 -12.44
C PHE A 214 -12.35 9.69 -13.17
N LEU A 215 -11.42 8.73 -13.31
CA LEU A 215 -10.24 8.91 -14.17
C LEU A 215 -10.63 9.10 -15.63
N VAL A 216 -11.52 8.24 -16.13
CA VAL A 216 -11.99 8.30 -17.52
C VAL A 216 -12.84 9.55 -17.76
N GLN A 217 -13.67 9.94 -16.79
CA GLN A 217 -14.44 11.18 -16.86
C GLN A 217 -13.50 12.40 -16.90
N ALA A 218 -12.47 12.44 -16.04
CA ALA A 218 -11.49 13.52 -16.04
C ALA A 218 -10.76 13.62 -17.38
N LEU A 219 -10.33 12.47 -17.94
CA LEU A 219 -9.76 12.45 -19.30
C LEU A 219 -10.71 13.06 -20.33
N ARG A 220 -11.97 12.60 -20.36
CA ARG A 220 -12.97 13.05 -21.36
C ARG A 220 -13.21 14.55 -21.29
N GLU A 221 -13.43 15.09 -20.11
CA GLU A 221 -13.72 16.51 -19.92
C GLU A 221 -12.49 17.38 -20.19
N THR A 222 -11.29 16.96 -19.77
CA THR A 222 -10.05 17.70 -20.05
C THR A 222 -9.73 17.66 -21.55
N HIS A 223 -9.92 16.51 -22.21
CA HIS A 223 -9.64 16.34 -23.64
C HIS A 223 -10.54 17.23 -24.54
N GLN A 224 -11.73 17.57 -24.08
CA GLN A 224 -12.59 18.53 -24.80
C GLN A 224 -12.00 19.95 -24.87
N ARG A 225 -11.05 20.29 -24.00
CA ARG A 225 -10.43 21.62 -23.90
C ARG A 225 -9.01 21.65 -24.48
N GLN A 226 -8.27 20.58 -24.33
CA GLN A 226 -6.92 20.45 -24.87
C GLN A 226 -6.58 18.98 -25.12
N PRO A 227 -5.71 18.66 -26.09
CA PRO A 227 -5.24 17.30 -26.31
C PRO A 227 -4.72 16.69 -25.00
N THR A 228 -5.33 15.55 -24.61
CA THR A 228 -5.01 14.93 -23.32
C THR A 228 -4.90 13.42 -23.48
N ARG A 229 -3.96 12.81 -22.78
CA ARG A 229 -3.83 11.36 -22.62
C ARG A 229 -3.95 10.96 -21.15
N LEU A 230 -4.37 9.74 -20.91
CA LEU A 230 -4.39 9.14 -19.57
C LEU A 230 -3.40 7.97 -19.53
N LEU A 231 -2.33 8.14 -18.78
CA LEU A 231 -1.32 7.10 -18.56
C LEU A 231 -1.68 6.32 -17.28
N LEU A 232 -2.07 5.06 -17.45
CA LEU A 232 -2.39 4.13 -16.38
C LEU A 232 -1.17 3.23 -16.14
N ILE A 233 -0.38 3.54 -15.10
CA ILE A 233 0.83 2.80 -14.72
C ILE A 233 0.41 1.65 -13.81
N GLY A 234 0.21 0.48 -14.39
CA GLY A 234 -0.31 -0.69 -13.69
C GLY A 234 -1.25 -1.52 -14.54
N GLU A 235 -1.92 -2.46 -13.92
CA GLU A 235 -2.85 -3.36 -14.59
C GLU A 235 -4.28 -3.21 -14.08
N VAL A 236 -5.23 -3.62 -14.89
CA VAL A 236 -6.63 -3.74 -14.49
C VAL A 236 -6.82 -5.09 -13.81
N ARG A 237 -7.30 -5.07 -12.57
CA ARG A 237 -7.61 -6.30 -11.84
C ARG A 237 -8.64 -7.12 -12.62
N GLN A 238 -8.44 -8.42 -12.71
CA GLN A 238 -9.29 -9.31 -13.50
C GLN A 238 -10.79 -9.17 -13.17
N GLN A 239 -11.14 -9.00 -11.91
CA GLN A 239 -12.52 -8.83 -11.45
C GLN A 239 -13.14 -7.49 -11.88
N ASP A 240 -12.31 -6.48 -12.16
CA ASP A 240 -12.74 -5.12 -12.50
C ASP A 240 -12.64 -4.83 -14.01
N ARG A 241 -12.24 -5.83 -14.84
CA ARG A 241 -12.12 -5.69 -16.31
C ARG A 241 -13.42 -5.26 -16.98
N GLY A 242 -14.55 -5.83 -16.56
CA GLY A 242 -15.85 -5.45 -17.13
C GLY A 242 -16.24 -3.98 -16.83
N GLU A 243 -15.81 -3.45 -15.69
CA GLU A 243 -15.99 -2.02 -15.38
C GLU A 243 -15.07 -1.16 -16.24
N TYR A 244 -13.81 -1.57 -16.42
CA TYR A 244 -12.86 -0.89 -17.31
C TYR A 244 -13.39 -0.83 -18.75
N GLU A 245 -13.86 -1.95 -19.31
CA GLU A 245 -14.40 -2.03 -20.67
C GLU A 245 -15.62 -1.13 -20.84
N ARG A 246 -16.53 -1.09 -19.85
CA ARG A 246 -17.68 -0.17 -19.89
C ARG A 246 -17.26 1.30 -19.81
N ALA A 247 -16.33 1.63 -18.92
CA ALA A 247 -15.87 3.01 -18.76
C ALA A 247 -15.13 3.52 -20.02
N THR A 248 -14.44 2.63 -20.73
CA THR A 248 -13.64 2.91 -21.92
C THR A 248 -14.31 2.48 -23.23
N ALA A 249 -15.65 2.30 -23.23
CA ALA A 249 -16.38 1.82 -24.40
C ALA A 249 -16.39 2.81 -25.60
N ASP A 250 -16.19 4.11 -25.34
CA ASP A 250 -16.04 5.12 -26.38
C ASP A 250 -14.65 4.99 -27.05
N PRO A 251 -14.58 4.65 -28.36
CA PRO A 251 -13.31 4.45 -29.05
C PRO A 251 -12.40 5.69 -29.02
N ALA A 252 -12.95 6.89 -29.14
CA ALA A 252 -12.18 8.12 -29.13
C ALA A 252 -11.50 8.36 -27.77
N ILE A 253 -12.14 7.96 -26.68
CA ILE A 253 -11.55 8.03 -25.34
C ILE A 253 -10.58 6.87 -25.11
N LYS A 254 -10.90 5.66 -25.58
CA LYS A 254 -10.04 4.48 -25.46
C LYS A 254 -8.67 4.68 -26.11
N GLU A 255 -8.62 5.31 -27.28
CA GLU A 255 -7.37 5.63 -27.98
C GLU A 255 -6.48 6.63 -27.23
N ARG A 256 -7.05 7.38 -26.28
CA ARG A 256 -6.32 8.34 -25.43
C ARG A 256 -5.81 7.72 -24.12
N ILE A 257 -6.13 6.44 -23.87
CA ILE A 257 -5.68 5.74 -22.67
C ILE A 257 -4.48 4.88 -23.00
N ILE A 258 -3.42 5.04 -22.22
CA ILE A 258 -2.20 4.25 -22.29
C ILE A 258 -2.18 3.36 -21.05
N LEU A 259 -2.29 2.04 -21.23
CA LEU A 259 -2.22 1.06 -20.14
C LEU A 259 -0.90 0.32 -20.23
N THR A 260 -0.02 0.50 -19.25
CA THR A 260 1.32 -0.12 -19.27
C THR A 260 1.32 -1.60 -18.92
N GLY A 261 0.27 -2.09 -18.24
CA GLY A 261 0.35 -3.36 -17.52
C GLY A 261 1.19 -3.22 -16.23
N HIS A 262 1.40 -4.35 -15.56
CA HIS A 262 2.21 -4.38 -14.34
C HIS A 262 3.69 -4.12 -14.67
N ILE A 263 4.28 -3.14 -14.00
CA ILE A 263 5.72 -2.84 -14.08
C ILE A 263 6.34 -3.28 -12.75
N ALA A 264 7.20 -4.29 -12.78
CA ALA A 264 7.87 -4.81 -11.58
C ALA A 264 9.06 -3.94 -11.15
N ASP A 265 9.68 -3.26 -12.11
CA ASP A 265 10.83 -2.38 -11.87
C ASP A 265 10.37 -1.00 -11.37
N ALA A 266 10.71 -0.67 -10.15
CA ALA A 266 10.34 0.60 -9.53
C ALA A 266 11.03 1.82 -10.18
N ASP A 267 12.20 1.64 -10.80
CA ASP A 267 12.87 2.73 -11.53
C ASP A 267 12.12 3.06 -12.81
N LEU A 268 11.59 2.04 -13.51
CA LEU A 268 10.69 2.23 -14.65
C LEU A 268 9.36 2.87 -14.23
N VAL A 269 8.79 2.48 -13.07
CA VAL A 269 7.59 3.15 -12.53
C VAL A 269 7.86 4.65 -12.31
N ALA A 270 9.00 4.99 -11.68
CA ALA A 270 9.39 6.39 -11.47
C ALA A 270 9.59 7.14 -12.80
N GLN A 271 10.20 6.51 -13.81
CA GLN A 271 10.34 7.09 -15.15
C GLN A 271 8.97 7.38 -15.79
N HIS A 272 8.00 6.47 -15.70
CA HIS A 272 6.64 6.69 -16.21
C HIS A 272 5.94 7.82 -15.44
N MET A 273 6.08 7.90 -14.11
CA MET A 273 5.50 8.98 -13.32
C MET A 273 6.03 10.36 -13.74
N ARG A 274 7.30 10.47 -14.15
CA ARG A 274 7.88 11.73 -14.63
C ARG A 274 7.33 12.17 -15.99
N GLN A 275 6.61 11.31 -16.74
CA GLN A 275 6.02 11.68 -18.02
C GLN A 275 4.69 12.41 -17.88
N VAL A 276 4.07 12.45 -16.70
CA VAL A 276 2.74 13.04 -16.50
C VAL A 276 2.79 14.49 -16.01
N ASP A 277 1.73 15.23 -16.30
CA ASP A 277 1.54 16.62 -15.86
C ASP A 277 0.78 16.70 -14.53
N ALA A 278 -0.05 15.70 -14.25
CA ALA A 278 -0.76 15.55 -12.97
C ALA A 278 -1.06 14.07 -12.68
N MET A 279 -0.77 13.61 -11.47
CA MET A 279 -1.20 12.30 -10.98
C MET A 279 -2.56 12.42 -10.30
N LEU A 280 -3.50 11.54 -10.69
CA LEU A 280 -4.88 11.51 -10.18
C LEU A 280 -5.10 10.30 -9.28
N PHE A 281 -5.65 10.52 -8.09
CA PHE A 281 -6.00 9.49 -7.12
C PHE A 281 -7.46 9.63 -6.64
N PRO A 282 -8.47 9.33 -7.49
CA PRO A 282 -9.89 9.46 -7.14
C PRO A 282 -10.39 8.28 -6.31
N SER A 283 -9.61 7.82 -5.36
CA SER A 283 -9.91 6.65 -4.54
C SER A 283 -11.11 6.87 -3.62
N LEU A 284 -11.94 5.83 -3.47
CA LEU A 284 -13.06 5.80 -2.52
C LEU A 284 -12.59 5.34 -1.13
N TRP A 285 -11.61 4.44 -1.08
CA TRP A 285 -11.01 3.91 0.15
C TRP A 285 -9.51 3.74 0.01
N GLU A 286 -8.78 4.19 1.04
CA GLU A 286 -7.35 3.97 1.17
C GLU A 286 -6.95 3.73 2.63
N GLY A 287 -5.91 2.92 2.84
CA GLY A 287 -5.13 2.97 4.06
C GLY A 287 -4.18 4.17 3.99
N MET A 288 -3.00 3.93 3.39
CA MET A 288 -2.04 4.97 2.97
C MET A 288 -1.46 4.51 1.62
N PRO A 289 -1.84 5.14 0.50
CA PRO A 289 -1.45 4.65 -0.82
C PRO A 289 0.04 4.94 -1.10
N ASN A 290 0.82 3.86 -1.35
CA ASN A 290 2.25 3.99 -1.69
C ASN A 290 2.44 4.83 -2.96
N SER A 291 1.62 4.59 -3.99
CA SER A 291 1.73 5.30 -5.27
C SER A 291 1.49 6.80 -5.16
N LEU A 292 0.72 7.26 -4.17
CA LEU A 292 0.60 8.69 -3.86
C LEU A 292 1.93 9.25 -3.32
N LEU A 293 2.54 8.54 -2.36
CA LEU A 293 3.85 8.94 -1.80
C LEU A 293 4.94 8.90 -2.88
N GLU A 294 4.90 7.92 -3.78
CA GLU A 294 5.82 7.79 -4.91
C GLU A 294 5.68 8.97 -5.89
N ALA A 295 4.44 9.35 -6.24
CA ALA A 295 4.16 10.51 -7.09
C ALA A 295 4.63 11.82 -6.45
N MET A 296 4.32 12.03 -5.16
CA MET A 296 4.79 13.18 -4.39
C MET A 296 6.33 13.22 -4.33
N ALA A 297 6.98 12.05 -4.14
CA ALA A 297 8.44 11.93 -4.15
C ALA A 297 9.06 12.27 -5.50
N CYS A 298 8.41 11.90 -6.61
CA CYS A 298 8.83 12.29 -7.96
C CYS A 298 8.63 13.77 -8.26
N GLY A 299 8.01 14.54 -7.37
CA GLY A 299 7.73 15.97 -7.59
C GLY A 299 6.67 16.20 -8.66
N VAL A 300 5.79 15.24 -8.91
CA VAL A 300 4.68 15.38 -9.85
C VAL A 300 3.49 16.01 -9.13
N PRO A 301 2.80 17.01 -9.73
CA PRO A 301 1.58 17.55 -9.16
C PRO A 301 0.54 16.47 -8.90
N VAL A 302 -0.12 16.50 -7.74
CA VAL A 302 -1.09 15.49 -7.33
C VAL A 302 -2.47 16.10 -7.12
N ILE A 303 -3.49 15.41 -7.66
CA ILE A 303 -4.90 15.66 -7.38
C ILE A 303 -5.47 14.38 -6.80
N ALA A 304 -5.96 14.41 -5.56
CA ALA A 304 -6.42 13.21 -4.88
C ALA A 304 -7.74 13.43 -4.14
N SER A 305 -8.44 12.33 -3.86
CA SER A 305 -9.59 12.35 -2.96
C SER A 305 -9.17 12.54 -1.50
N ASP A 306 -10.15 12.78 -0.63
CA ASP A 306 -9.97 12.78 0.84
C ASP A 306 -10.11 11.37 1.46
N ALA A 307 -9.80 10.30 0.71
CA ALA A 307 -9.95 8.92 1.17
C ALA A 307 -8.88 8.50 2.17
N GLY A 308 -9.30 7.89 3.28
CA GLY A 308 -8.39 7.28 4.26
C GLY A 308 -7.34 8.24 4.78
N ALA A 309 -6.07 7.88 4.66
CA ALA A 309 -4.94 8.69 5.12
C ALA A 309 -4.44 9.74 4.11
N ILE A 310 -5.09 9.92 2.98
CA ILE A 310 -4.66 10.95 1.99
C ILE A 310 -4.59 12.34 2.63
N PRO A 311 -5.57 12.81 3.43
CA PRO A 311 -5.48 14.11 4.11
C PRO A 311 -4.37 14.22 5.16
N GLU A 312 -3.77 13.11 5.57
CA GLU A 312 -2.61 13.14 6.48
C GLU A 312 -1.30 13.52 5.78
N VAL A 313 -1.24 13.36 4.45
CA VAL A 313 -0.04 13.60 3.64
C VAL A 313 -0.22 14.70 2.59
N LEU A 314 -1.46 14.98 2.17
CA LEU A 314 -1.79 15.95 1.15
C LEU A 314 -2.72 17.03 1.70
N THR A 315 -2.29 18.28 1.65
CA THR A 315 -3.09 19.45 2.07
C THR A 315 -3.53 20.23 0.84
N ASP A 316 -4.84 20.50 0.74
CA ASP A 316 -5.43 21.20 -0.42
C ASP A 316 -4.76 22.56 -0.64
N ARG A 317 -4.38 22.85 -1.89
CA ARG A 317 -3.70 24.05 -2.36
C ARG A 317 -2.37 24.39 -1.65
N VAL A 318 -1.83 23.46 -0.86
CA VAL A 318 -0.52 23.61 -0.20
C VAL A 318 0.48 22.58 -0.76
N SER A 319 0.12 21.31 -0.79
CA SER A 319 0.96 20.23 -1.30
C SER A 319 0.31 19.43 -2.45
N GLY A 320 -0.84 19.89 -2.95
CA GLY A 320 -1.60 19.34 -4.06
C GLY A 320 -3.03 19.82 -4.03
N LEU A 321 -3.91 19.19 -4.81
CA LEU A 321 -5.33 19.52 -4.81
C LEU A 321 -6.14 18.34 -4.26
N VAL A 322 -7.09 18.63 -3.36
CA VAL A 322 -7.95 17.60 -2.74
C VAL A 322 -9.38 17.74 -3.25
N VAL A 323 -9.98 16.63 -3.64
CA VAL A 323 -11.38 16.53 -4.06
C VAL A 323 -12.14 15.73 -2.99
N PRO A 324 -13.19 16.27 -2.37
CA PRO A 324 -14.02 15.49 -1.47
C PRO A 324 -14.58 14.24 -2.18
N ARG A 325 -14.59 13.08 -1.50
CA ARG A 325 -15.11 11.82 -2.08
C ARG A 325 -16.55 11.91 -2.58
N THR A 326 -17.35 12.78 -1.99
CA THR A 326 -18.70 13.06 -2.44
C THR A 326 -18.76 13.85 -3.74
N HIS A 327 -17.64 14.41 -4.21
CA HIS A 327 -17.53 15.29 -5.37
C HIS A 327 -16.49 14.83 -6.40
N LEU A 328 -16.18 13.54 -6.46
CA LEU A 328 -15.17 12.98 -7.39
C LEU A 328 -15.49 13.26 -8.87
N HIS A 329 -16.75 13.50 -9.20
CA HIS A 329 -17.17 13.97 -10.53
C HIS A 329 -16.59 15.35 -10.90
N GLN A 330 -16.05 16.11 -9.92
CA GLN A 330 -15.40 17.41 -10.15
C GLN A 330 -13.88 17.27 -10.37
N MET A 331 -13.36 16.05 -10.58
CA MET A 331 -11.91 15.82 -10.78
C MET A 331 -11.35 16.62 -11.95
N ALA A 332 -12.07 16.70 -13.07
CA ALA A 332 -11.67 17.51 -14.23
C ALA A 332 -11.56 19.00 -13.92
N GLN A 333 -12.42 19.53 -13.07
CA GLN A 333 -12.37 20.94 -12.66
C GLN A 333 -11.09 21.23 -11.86
N ARG A 334 -10.64 20.26 -11.04
CA ARG A 334 -9.36 20.38 -10.32
C ARG A 334 -8.16 20.26 -11.25
N VAL A 335 -8.26 19.45 -12.32
CA VAL A 335 -7.24 19.44 -13.39
C VAL A 335 -7.15 20.81 -14.07
N ASP A 336 -8.29 21.41 -14.40
CA ASP A 336 -8.32 22.76 -15.01
C ASP A 336 -7.75 23.82 -14.06
N GLU A 337 -8.10 23.75 -12.76
CA GLU A 337 -7.53 24.61 -11.72
C GLU A 337 -6.00 24.50 -11.71
N LEU A 338 -5.48 23.27 -11.67
CA LEU A 338 -4.03 23.01 -11.66
C LEU A 338 -3.35 23.56 -12.93
N PHE A 339 -3.92 23.29 -14.11
CA PHE A 339 -3.32 23.72 -15.39
C PHE A 339 -3.40 25.21 -15.62
N SER A 340 -4.36 25.90 -14.99
CA SER A 340 -4.50 27.37 -15.03
C SER A 340 -3.57 28.09 -14.05
N MET A 341 -2.94 27.37 -13.11
CA MET A 341 -2.01 27.97 -12.17
C MET A 341 -0.72 28.42 -12.87
N PRO A 342 -0.09 29.53 -12.42
CA PRO A 342 1.26 29.88 -12.84
C PRO A 342 2.26 28.73 -12.60
N GLY A 343 3.26 28.60 -13.47
CA GLY A 343 4.26 27.53 -13.40
C GLY A 343 4.92 27.43 -12.03
N ASP A 344 5.35 28.56 -11.48
CA ASP A 344 5.99 28.62 -10.15
C ASP A 344 5.07 28.12 -9.02
N THR A 345 3.76 28.39 -9.11
CA THR A 345 2.77 27.89 -8.14
C THR A 345 2.65 26.37 -8.22
N ARG A 346 2.61 25.80 -9.43
CA ARG A 346 2.58 24.34 -9.61
C ARG A 346 3.85 23.67 -9.09
N VAL A 347 5.00 24.25 -9.37
CA VAL A 347 6.29 23.79 -8.84
C VAL A 347 6.28 23.83 -7.32
N GLY A 348 5.84 24.93 -6.73
CA GLY A 348 5.76 25.09 -5.27
C GLY A 348 4.86 24.03 -4.60
N LEU A 349 3.71 23.68 -5.21
CA LEU A 349 2.85 22.59 -4.73
C LEU A 349 3.58 21.24 -4.72
N SER A 350 4.29 20.93 -5.81
CA SER A 350 5.03 19.67 -5.95
C SER A 350 6.22 19.58 -4.98
N GLU A 351 6.94 20.66 -4.79
CA GLU A 351 8.04 20.74 -3.82
C GLU A 351 7.53 20.58 -2.39
N ALA A 352 6.41 21.23 -2.04
CA ALA A 352 5.77 21.06 -0.74
C ALA A 352 5.35 19.61 -0.51
N ALA A 353 4.76 18.96 -1.51
CA ALA A 353 4.41 17.54 -1.46
C ALA A 353 5.63 16.65 -1.22
N ARG A 354 6.70 16.86 -1.99
CA ARG A 354 7.95 16.12 -1.83
C ARG A 354 8.56 16.32 -0.44
N ASN A 355 8.54 17.54 0.08
CA ASN A 355 9.08 17.86 1.42
C ASN A 355 8.33 17.11 2.53
N VAL A 356 7.00 16.87 2.40
CA VAL A 356 6.25 16.02 3.32
C VAL A 356 6.81 14.59 3.30
N VAL A 357 7.05 14.04 2.10
CA VAL A 357 7.58 12.68 1.95
C VAL A 357 8.98 12.57 2.57
N LEU A 358 9.88 13.49 2.25
CA LEU A 358 11.25 13.46 2.77
C LEU A 358 11.30 13.55 4.30
N ARG A 359 10.43 14.36 4.89
CA ARG A 359 10.41 14.59 6.34
C ARG A 359 9.75 13.47 7.12
N GLU A 360 8.66 12.87 6.59
CA GLU A 360 7.78 12.01 7.38
C GLU A 360 7.66 10.56 6.84
N HIS A 361 8.00 10.35 5.57
CA HIS A 361 7.81 9.10 4.86
C HIS A 361 9.09 8.53 4.22
N SER A 362 10.26 8.94 4.72
CA SER A 362 11.53 8.36 4.28
C SER A 362 11.81 7.02 4.97
N PRO A 363 12.62 6.13 4.36
CA PRO A 363 13.01 4.86 4.97
C PRO A 363 13.74 5.01 6.31
N SER A 364 14.49 6.11 6.51
CA SER A 364 15.18 6.40 7.77
C SER A 364 14.21 6.74 8.90
N VAL A 365 13.14 7.48 8.60
CA VAL A 365 12.07 7.79 9.57
C VAL A 365 11.29 6.53 9.94
N GLU A 366 10.95 5.70 8.96
CA GLU A 366 10.29 4.40 9.22
C GLU A 366 11.16 3.51 10.11
N LEU A 367 12.47 3.42 9.81
CA LEU A 367 13.42 2.62 10.57
C LEU A 367 13.52 3.08 12.03
N THR A 368 13.58 4.40 12.26
CA THR A 368 13.60 4.99 13.61
C THR A 368 12.33 4.66 14.40
N ARG A 369 11.15 4.81 13.78
CA ARG A 369 9.88 4.46 14.42
C ARG A 369 9.77 2.96 14.68
N LEU A 370 10.20 2.13 13.74
CA LEU A 370 10.19 0.67 13.87
C LEU A 370 11.11 0.21 15.01
N LYS A 371 12.30 0.81 15.14
CA LYS A 371 13.22 0.56 16.25
C LYS A 371 12.55 0.83 17.60
N ALA A 372 11.94 1.99 17.78
CA ALA A 372 11.22 2.35 19.01
C ALA A 372 10.07 1.37 19.33
N ILE A 373 9.33 0.89 18.32
CA ILE A 373 8.27 -0.10 18.48
C ILE A 373 8.85 -1.43 19.00
N LEU A 374 9.96 -1.89 18.45
CA LEU A 374 10.57 -3.17 18.81
C LEU A 374 11.26 -3.12 20.18
N GLU A 375 11.97 -2.04 20.51
CA GLU A 375 12.63 -1.85 21.81
C GLU A 375 11.65 -1.76 22.98
N ALA A 376 10.46 -1.28 22.73
CA ALA A 376 9.44 -1.18 23.75
C ALA A 376 8.59 -2.48 23.88
N LEU A 377 8.92 -3.58 23.17
CA LEU A 377 8.28 -4.88 23.42
C LEU A 377 8.67 -5.38 24.82
N PRO A 378 7.73 -5.95 25.59
CA PRO A 378 8.08 -6.56 26.84
C PRO A 378 9.07 -7.71 26.59
N GLU A 379 10.07 -7.84 27.46
CA GLU A 379 10.90 -9.02 27.46
C GLU A 379 9.99 -10.25 27.60
N SER A 380 10.20 -11.26 26.74
CA SER A 380 9.42 -12.49 26.83
C SER A 380 9.49 -12.99 28.29
N VAL A 381 8.33 -13.17 28.92
CA VAL A 381 8.25 -13.77 30.25
C VAL A 381 8.72 -15.23 30.10
N ARG A 382 10.02 -15.41 30.17
CA ARG A 382 10.65 -16.69 30.32
C ARG A 382 10.49 -17.10 31.80
N SER A 383 9.33 -17.64 32.12
CA SER A 383 9.12 -18.36 33.36
C SER A 383 8.98 -19.84 33.08
#